data_f7dce1f31e1c602b5eceb8c8cbd9a056
#
_entry.id   f7dce1f31e1c602b5eceb8c8cbd9a056
#
_cell.length_a   1.000
_cell.length_b   1.000
_cell.length_c   1.000
_cell.angle_alpha   90.00
_cell.angle_beta   90.00
_cell.angle_gamma   90.00
#
_symmetry.space_group_name_H-M   'P 1'
#
loop_
_entity.id
_entity.type
_entity.pdbx_description
1 polymer ?
#
loop_
_entity_poly.entity_id
_entity_poly.type
_entity_poly.pdbx_seq_one_letter_code
_entity_poly.pdbx_strand_id
1 'polypeptide(L)'
;ATWRILCSDQAHFSVQRAAAQLGLGRDSVVTVASTPSGAMDVTALDSSIAEQIKAKQTIIAIVGTAGTTDLGVIDPLDEIATRCEKINAWFHIDAAVAGSYLMSPQLAPMLNGIARADSVTIDFHKLWFQPFNASALIVKDVERFDLLRVKSKYLDRGDEVPGMINLVGRSLDTSRRFDAAKVVVSLRTIGRTAFTEMLHRVVELSAYAAQQIDKSPVLTLLTQPTGPMCVFDAVGCTADDLRRAQQNLLMSGDMVLGRTEINGRAALKFTFMNPLINFSDVDKLISMVENALRK
;
A
#
# COMPACT_ATOMS: atom_id res chain seq x y z
N ALA A 1 16.47 -18.32 -19.16
CA ALA A 1 15.21 -17.57 -19.13
C ALA A 1 15.38 -16.39 -18.19
N THR A 2 14.97 -15.22 -18.61
CA THR A 2 14.97 -14.04 -17.75
C THR A 2 13.66 -14.02 -16.95
N TRP A 3 13.75 -13.82 -15.66
CA TRP A 3 12.59 -13.77 -14.77
C TRP A 3 11.92 -12.40 -14.83
N ARG A 4 10.59 -12.38 -14.71
CA ARG A 4 9.78 -11.17 -14.72
C ARG A 4 8.83 -11.14 -13.54
N ILE A 5 8.66 -9.94 -12.99
CA ILE A 5 7.64 -9.62 -11.99
C ILE A 5 6.75 -8.55 -12.61
N LEU A 6 5.44 -8.75 -12.63
CA LEU A 6 4.49 -7.78 -13.15
C LEU A 6 3.82 -7.04 -11.97
N CYS A 7 3.68 -5.74 -12.09
CA CYS A 7 2.92 -4.92 -11.14
C CYS A 7 2.34 -3.68 -11.84
N SER A 8 1.35 -3.04 -11.24
CA SER A 8 0.82 -1.77 -11.75
C SER A 8 1.90 -0.67 -11.76
N ASP A 9 1.77 0.29 -12.66
CA ASP A 9 2.52 1.56 -12.63
C ASP A 9 2.24 2.38 -11.36
N GLN A 10 1.15 2.08 -10.65
CA GLN A 10 0.81 2.64 -9.33
C GLN A 10 1.35 1.82 -8.16
N ALA A 11 2.03 0.71 -8.41
CA ALA A 11 2.63 -0.11 -7.35
C ALA A 11 3.76 0.65 -6.63
N HIS A 12 3.91 0.37 -5.36
CA HIS A 12 4.96 0.99 -4.57
C HIS A 12 6.35 0.59 -5.10
N PHE A 13 7.29 1.54 -5.13
CA PHE A 13 8.66 1.34 -5.63
C PHE A 13 9.44 0.21 -4.93
N SER A 14 8.95 -0.29 -3.80
CA SER A 14 9.53 -1.43 -3.09
C SER A 14 9.61 -2.68 -3.95
N VAL A 15 8.72 -2.89 -4.90
CA VAL A 15 8.76 -4.02 -5.84
C VAL A 15 10.04 -3.97 -6.67
N GLN A 16 10.34 -2.83 -7.28
CA GLN A 16 11.56 -2.63 -8.06
C GLN A 16 12.82 -2.69 -7.20
N ARG A 17 12.74 -2.14 -5.97
CA ARG A 17 13.84 -2.20 -5.01
C ARG A 17 14.13 -3.62 -4.57
N ALA A 18 13.11 -4.41 -4.27
CA ALA A 18 13.25 -5.81 -3.91
C ALA A 18 13.87 -6.64 -5.05
N ALA A 19 13.41 -6.45 -6.28
CA ALA A 19 13.99 -7.10 -7.45
C ALA A 19 15.48 -6.78 -7.61
N ALA A 20 15.86 -5.51 -7.40
CA ALA A 20 17.27 -5.10 -7.44
C ALA A 20 18.10 -5.73 -6.31
N GLN A 21 17.58 -5.77 -5.08
CA GLN A 21 18.24 -6.37 -3.92
C GLN A 21 18.46 -7.88 -4.06
N LEU A 22 17.50 -8.57 -4.70
CA LEU A 22 17.57 -10.00 -4.99
C LEU A 22 18.48 -10.35 -6.19
N GLY A 23 19.10 -9.34 -6.83
CA GLY A 23 19.98 -9.56 -7.98
C GLY A 23 19.25 -9.79 -9.30
N LEU A 24 17.93 -9.65 -9.35
CA LEU A 24 17.14 -9.75 -10.58
C LEU A 24 17.30 -8.52 -11.47
N GLY A 25 17.64 -7.37 -10.87
CA GLY A 25 17.68 -6.08 -11.53
C GLY A 25 16.31 -5.41 -11.63
N ARG A 26 16.29 -4.07 -11.70
CA ARG A 26 15.03 -3.30 -11.81
C ARG A 26 14.25 -3.63 -13.09
N ASP A 27 14.96 -3.91 -14.17
CA ASP A 27 14.38 -4.23 -15.48
C ASP A 27 13.66 -5.58 -15.51
N SER A 28 13.77 -6.39 -14.46
CA SER A 28 12.95 -7.59 -14.28
C SER A 28 11.51 -7.28 -13.92
N VAL A 29 11.23 -6.05 -13.44
CA VAL A 29 9.88 -5.59 -13.13
C VAL A 29 9.26 -4.95 -14.35
N VAL A 30 8.15 -5.53 -14.81
CA VAL A 30 7.34 -5.03 -15.92
C VAL A 30 6.16 -4.28 -15.34
N THR A 31 6.07 -2.99 -15.66
CA THR A 31 4.94 -2.16 -15.23
C THR A 31 3.77 -2.33 -16.17
N VAL A 32 2.60 -2.58 -15.59
CA VAL A 32 1.31 -2.70 -16.27
C VAL A 32 0.57 -1.38 -16.09
N ALA A 33 0.00 -0.87 -17.18
CA ALA A 33 -0.77 0.38 -17.13
C ALA A 33 -1.95 0.28 -16.18
N SER A 34 -2.28 1.39 -15.53
CA SER A 34 -3.48 1.55 -14.72
C SER A 34 -4.63 2.15 -15.53
N THR A 35 -5.84 1.92 -15.06
CA THR A 35 -7.06 2.59 -15.53
C THR A 35 -7.05 4.07 -15.12
N PRO A 36 -7.94 4.91 -15.64
CA PRO A 36 -8.06 6.29 -15.19
C PRO A 36 -8.36 6.44 -13.68
N SER A 37 -8.91 5.41 -13.04
CA SER A 37 -9.12 5.39 -11.59
C SER A 37 -7.86 5.04 -10.79
N GLY A 38 -6.78 4.61 -11.44
CA GLY A 38 -5.52 4.23 -10.82
C GLY A 38 -5.40 2.76 -10.41
N ALA A 39 -6.42 1.92 -10.69
CA ALA A 39 -6.31 0.47 -10.50
C ALA A 39 -5.59 -0.18 -11.69
N MET A 40 -4.90 -1.29 -11.49
CA MET A 40 -4.30 -2.07 -12.57
C MET A 40 -5.32 -2.38 -13.67
N ASP A 41 -5.00 -2.07 -14.93
CA ASP A 41 -5.84 -2.45 -16.06
C ASP A 41 -5.63 -3.92 -16.40
N VAL A 42 -6.69 -4.69 -16.27
CA VAL A 42 -6.67 -6.14 -16.51
C VAL A 42 -6.39 -6.48 -17.98
N THR A 43 -6.84 -5.63 -18.91
CA THR A 43 -6.56 -5.82 -20.34
C THR A 43 -5.09 -5.54 -20.64
N ALA A 44 -4.51 -4.52 -20.01
CA ALA A 44 -3.09 -4.25 -20.11
C ALA A 44 -2.25 -5.37 -19.46
N LEU A 45 -2.74 -5.96 -18.36
CA LEU A 45 -2.11 -7.11 -17.73
C LEU A 45 -2.11 -8.33 -18.68
N ASP A 46 -3.23 -8.64 -19.33
CA ASP A 46 -3.31 -9.72 -20.31
C ASP A 46 -2.33 -9.52 -21.49
N SER A 47 -2.22 -8.29 -21.97
CA SER A 47 -1.28 -7.92 -23.04
C SER A 47 0.17 -8.09 -22.57
N SER A 48 0.51 -7.62 -21.38
CA SER A 48 1.84 -7.76 -20.81
C SER A 48 2.23 -9.23 -20.59
N ILE A 49 1.31 -10.06 -20.12
CA ILE A 49 1.52 -11.50 -19.97
C ILE A 49 1.83 -12.13 -21.34
N ALA A 50 1.04 -11.83 -22.37
CA ALA A 50 1.22 -12.37 -23.71
C ALA A 50 2.58 -11.96 -24.32
N GLU A 51 3.01 -10.71 -24.12
CA GLU A 51 4.31 -10.21 -24.56
C GLU A 51 5.46 -10.97 -23.90
N GLN A 52 5.41 -11.16 -22.58
CA GLN A 52 6.47 -11.86 -21.86
C GLN A 52 6.56 -13.33 -22.29
N ILE A 53 5.43 -14.00 -22.49
CA ILE A 53 5.39 -15.39 -22.98
C ILE A 53 5.97 -15.47 -24.41
N LYS A 54 5.58 -14.56 -25.31
CA LYS A 54 6.12 -14.48 -26.68
C LYS A 54 7.62 -14.24 -26.67
N ALA A 55 8.13 -13.42 -25.76
CA ALA A 55 9.55 -13.16 -25.56
C ALA A 55 10.30 -14.30 -24.86
N LYS A 56 9.64 -15.43 -24.57
CA LYS A 56 10.17 -16.58 -23.82
C LYS A 56 10.73 -16.22 -22.44
N GLN A 57 10.15 -15.20 -21.81
CA GLN A 57 10.43 -14.81 -20.43
C GLN A 57 9.58 -15.64 -19.46
N THR A 58 10.07 -15.83 -18.24
CA THR A 58 9.33 -16.53 -17.19
C THR A 58 8.74 -15.50 -16.21
N ILE A 59 7.41 -15.40 -16.15
CA ILE A 59 6.73 -14.59 -15.16
C ILE A 59 6.72 -15.39 -13.85
N ILE A 60 7.49 -14.94 -12.87
CA ILE A 60 7.59 -15.61 -11.56
C ILE A 60 6.56 -15.10 -10.57
N ALA A 61 6.13 -13.83 -10.69
CA ALA A 61 5.14 -13.25 -9.80
C ALA A 61 4.34 -12.14 -10.49
N ILE A 62 3.10 -11.94 -10.02
CA ILE A 62 2.31 -10.75 -10.26
C ILE A 62 1.99 -10.14 -8.89
N VAL A 63 2.20 -8.83 -8.76
CA VAL A 63 1.92 -8.07 -7.53
C VAL A 63 0.67 -7.24 -7.75
N GLY A 64 -0.40 -7.53 -7.01
CA GLY A 64 -1.57 -6.68 -6.90
C GLY A 64 -1.43 -5.76 -5.69
N THR A 65 -1.88 -4.51 -5.81
CA THR A 65 -1.81 -3.54 -4.73
C THR A 65 -3.20 -3.34 -4.11
N ALA A 66 -3.29 -3.51 -2.81
CA ALA A 66 -4.48 -3.20 -2.03
C ALA A 66 -4.25 -1.89 -1.24
N GLY A 67 -4.61 -0.79 -1.88
CA GLY A 67 -4.38 0.56 -1.37
C GLY A 67 -3.09 1.18 -1.90
N THR A 68 -3.12 1.72 -3.13
CA THR A 68 -1.97 2.40 -3.73
C THR A 68 -1.55 3.60 -2.91
N THR A 69 -0.25 3.91 -2.92
CA THR A 69 0.35 4.95 -2.05
C THR A 69 -0.27 6.33 -2.29
N ASP A 70 -0.61 6.65 -3.54
CA ASP A 70 -1.07 7.98 -3.89
C ASP A 70 -2.59 8.11 -3.89
N LEU A 71 -3.30 7.11 -4.37
CA LEU A 71 -4.75 7.18 -4.55
C LEU A 71 -5.54 6.34 -3.54
N GLY A 72 -4.88 5.39 -2.86
CA GLY A 72 -5.57 4.43 -1.98
C GLY A 72 -6.40 3.39 -2.73
N VAL A 73 -6.26 3.31 -4.05
CA VAL A 73 -7.05 2.43 -4.92
C VAL A 73 -6.61 0.97 -4.73
N ILE A 74 -7.54 0.07 -4.89
CA ILE A 74 -7.32 -1.37 -4.81
C ILE A 74 -7.39 -1.95 -6.21
N ASP A 75 -6.38 -2.72 -6.59
CA ASP A 75 -6.34 -3.45 -7.85
C ASP A 75 -7.45 -4.54 -7.89
N PRO A 76 -7.86 -5.00 -9.07
CA PRO A 76 -8.87 -6.05 -9.22
C PRO A 76 -8.30 -7.43 -8.83
N LEU A 77 -8.13 -7.65 -7.52
CA LEU A 77 -7.37 -8.77 -6.94
C LEU A 77 -7.85 -10.14 -7.40
N ASP A 78 -9.17 -10.36 -7.51
CA ASP A 78 -9.73 -11.64 -7.92
C ASP A 78 -9.43 -11.95 -9.40
N GLU A 79 -9.47 -10.92 -10.24
CA GLU A 79 -9.14 -11.03 -11.65
C GLU A 79 -7.64 -11.28 -11.88
N ILE A 80 -6.79 -10.64 -11.07
CA ILE A 80 -5.33 -10.87 -11.09
C ILE A 80 -5.04 -12.31 -10.63
N ALA A 81 -5.67 -12.78 -9.55
CA ALA A 81 -5.53 -14.15 -9.06
C ALA A 81 -5.83 -15.18 -10.15
N THR A 82 -6.92 -14.96 -10.90
CA THR A 82 -7.30 -15.84 -12.02
C THR A 82 -6.22 -15.95 -13.09
N ARG A 83 -5.49 -14.87 -13.35
CA ARG A 83 -4.38 -14.84 -14.31
C ARG A 83 -3.13 -15.52 -13.77
N CYS A 84 -2.82 -15.30 -12.49
CA CYS A 84 -1.72 -15.98 -11.82
C CYS A 84 -1.89 -17.49 -11.87
N GLU A 85 -3.09 -18.00 -11.55
CA GLU A 85 -3.41 -19.42 -11.59
C GLU A 85 -3.22 -20.02 -13.00
N LYS A 86 -3.67 -19.31 -14.05
CA LYS A 86 -3.55 -19.77 -15.45
C LYS A 86 -2.11 -19.96 -15.91
N ILE A 87 -1.18 -19.13 -15.43
CA ILE A 87 0.23 -19.16 -15.85
C ILE A 87 1.15 -19.74 -14.78
N ASN A 88 0.60 -20.20 -13.65
CA ASN A 88 1.32 -20.71 -12.49
C ASN A 88 2.39 -19.72 -11.97
N ALA A 89 2.02 -18.43 -11.89
CA ALA A 89 2.83 -17.39 -11.30
C ALA A 89 2.42 -17.15 -9.84
N TRP A 90 3.38 -16.76 -9.00
CA TRP A 90 3.12 -16.37 -7.61
C TRP A 90 2.26 -15.12 -7.55
N PHE A 91 1.15 -15.15 -6.82
CA PHE A 91 0.33 -13.99 -6.58
C PHE A 91 0.68 -13.36 -5.22
N HIS A 92 1.32 -12.20 -5.27
CA HIS A 92 1.58 -11.39 -4.09
C HIS A 92 0.61 -10.22 -4.03
N ILE A 93 0.07 -9.91 -2.84
CA ILE A 93 -0.71 -8.70 -2.62
C ILE A 93 0.04 -7.79 -1.64
N ASP A 94 0.40 -6.61 -2.12
CA ASP A 94 0.83 -5.51 -1.25
C ASP A 94 -0.41 -4.85 -0.64
N ALA A 95 -0.78 -5.29 0.56
CA ALA A 95 -1.87 -4.75 1.35
C ALA A 95 -1.35 -3.88 2.52
N ALA A 96 -0.19 -3.28 2.35
CA ALA A 96 0.43 -2.43 3.36
C ALA A 96 -0.50 -1.30 3.86
N VAL A 97 -1.35 -0.77 2.97
CA VAL A 97 -2.36 0.25 3.31
C VAL A 97 -3.71 -0.40 3.66
N ALA A 98 -4.35 -1.08 2.71
CA ALA A 98 -5.73 -1.51 2.87
C ALA A 98 -5.89 -2.86 3.60
N GLY A 99 -4.82 -3.52 4.04
CA GLY A 99 -4.93 -4.76 4.82
C GLY A 99 -5.78 -4.62 6.09
N SER A 100 -5.84 -3.41 6.66
CA SER A 100 -6.72 -3.08 7.80
C SER A 100 -8.22 -3.14 7.46
N TYR A 101 -8.59 -3.04 6.19
CA TYR A 101 -9.99 -3.07 5.76
C TYR A 101 -10.68 -4.40 6.10
N LEU A 102 -9.91 -5.48 6.27
CA LEU A 102 -10.43 -6.77 6.75
C LEU A 102 -11.07 -6.70 8.15
N MET A 103 -10.78 -5.68 8.94
CA MET A 103 -11.43 -5.47 10.23
C MET A 103 -12.87 -4.96 10.10
N SER A 104 -13.18 -4.25 9.03
CA SER A 104 -14.46 -3.58 8.79
C SER A 104 -15.35 -4.41 7.87
N PRO A 105 -16.56 -4.82 8.31
CA PRO A 105 -17.51 -5.48 7.43
C PRO A 105 -17.91 -4.65 6.20
N GLN A 106 -17.84 -3.32 6.28
CA GLN A 106 -18.16 -2.41 5.20
C GLN A 106 -17.02 -2.30 4.16
N LEU A 107 -15.77 -2.36 4.59
CA LEU A 107 -14.60 -2.19 3.72
C LEU A 107 -14.01 -3.53 3.25
N ALA A 108 -14.17 -4.61 4.01
CA ALA A 108 -13.62 -5.92 3.67
C ALA A 108 -14.02 -6.42 2.27
N PRO A 109 -15.25 -6.17 1.75
CA PRO A 109 -15.61 -6.56 0.39
C PRO A 109 -14.75 -5.93 -0.71
N MET A 110 -14.11 -4.78 -0.45
CA MET A 110 -13.18 -4.15 -1.40
C MET A 110 -11.94 -5.01 -1.65
N LEU A 111 -11.62 -5.92 -0.72
CA LEU A 111 -10.48 -6.84 -0.81
C LEU A 111 -10.86 -8.21 -1.38
N ASN A 112 -11.97 -8.29 -2.14
CA ASN A 112 -12.35 -9.54 -2.79
C ASN A 112 -11.19 -10.11 -3.61
N GLY A 113 -10.90 -11.41 -3.44
CA GLY A 113 -9.74 -12.07 -4.05
C GLY A 113 -8.49 -12.15 -3.16
N ILE A 114 -8.41 -11.42 -2.03
CA ILE A 114 -7.22 -11.43 -1.16
C ILE A 114 -6.89 -12.85 -0.63
N ALA A 115 -7.89 -13.67 -0.36
CA ALA A 115 -7.69 -15.04 0.12
C ALA A 115 -7.09 -15.99 -0.94
N ARG A 116 -7.05 -15.58 -2.21
CA ARG A 116 -6.43 -16.34 -3.30
C ARG A 116 -4.93 -16.11 -3.41
N ALA A 117 -4.39 -15.07 -2.76
CA ALA A 117 -2.97 -14.75 -2.81
C ALA A 117 -2.10 -15.86 -2.21
N ASP A 118 -0.92 -16.08 -2.79
CA ASP A 118 0.13 -16.92 -2.21
C ASP A 118 0.81 -16.22 -1.03
N SER A 119 0.91 -14.88 -1.09
CA SER A 119 1.41 -14.07 0.02
C SER A 119 0.79 -12.68 0.05
N VAL A 120 0.70 -12.11 1.26
CA VAL A 120 0.16 -10.77 1.52
C VAL A 120 1.09 -10.03 2.48
N THR A 121 1.46 -8.79 2.15
CA THR A 121 2.14 -7.89 3.07
C THR A 121 1.13 -6.96 3.73
N ILE A 122 1.25 -6.76 5.05
CA ILE A 122 0.44 -5.84 5.85
C ILE A 122 1.35 -4.96 6.69
N ASP A 123 1.12 -3.64 6.71
CA ASP A 123 1.83 -2.71 7.56
C ASP A 123 0.98 -2.28 8.77
N PHE A 124 1.34 -2.79 9.94
CA PHE A 124 0.65 -2.42 11.17
C PHE A 124 0.89 -0.95 11.56
N HIS A 125 1.99 -0.37 11.12
CA HIS A 125 2.34 1.03 11.38
C HIS A 125 1.66 2.03 10.44
N LYS A 126 0.73 1.57 9.59
CA LYS A 126 -0.15 2.41 8.77
C LYS A 126 -1.57 2.44 9.37
N LEU A 127 -2.55 1.90 8.70
CA LEU A 127 -3.95 1.96 9.12
C LEU A 127 -4.34 0.94 10.22
N TRP A 128 -3.35 0.30 10.84
CA TRP A 128 -3.51 -0.41 12.11
C TRP A 128 -3.02 0.44 13.29
N PHE A 129 -2.62 1.69 13.03
CA PHE A 129 -2.27 2.73 14.00
C PHE A 129 -1.19 2.32 15.01
N GLN A 130 -0.28 1.44 14.61
CA GLN A 130 0.82 1.01 15.47
C GLN A 130 2.05 1.92 15.31
N PRO A 131 2.87 2.09 16.34
CA PRO A 131 4.15 2.77 16.22
C PRO A 131 5.06 2.10 15.18
N PHE A 132 5.87 2.90 14.48
CA PHE A 132 6.88 2.41 13.53
C PHE A 132 7.92 1.54 14.24
N ASN A 133 8.49 0.56 13.56
CA ASN A 133 8.00 -0.11 12.37
C ASN A 133 7.37 -1.44 12.78
N ALA A 134 6.32 -1.84 12.12
CA ALA A 134 5.73 -3.17 12.30
C ALA A 134 5.01 -3.57 11.01
N SER A 135 5.45 -4.67 10.41
CA SER A 135 4.86 -5.26 9.21
C SER A 135 4.78 -6.76 9.35
N ALA A 136 3.87 -7.39 8.64
CA ALA A 136 3.78 -8.83 8.54
C ALA A 136 3.77 -9.27 7.08
N LEU A 137 4.45 -10.38 6.81
CA LEU A 137 4.29 -11.17 5.61
C LEU A 137 3.46 -12.40 5.96
N ILE A 138 2.29 -12.52 5.37
CA ILE A 138 1.41 -13.68 5.50
C ILE A 138 1.63 -14.54 4.25
N VAL A 139 1.89 -15.82 4.43
CA VAL A 139 2.08 -16.79 3.34
C VAL A 139 1.03 -17.87 3.49
N LYS A 140 0.35 -18.20 2.39
CA LYS A 140 -0.76 -19.16 2.37
C LYS A 140 -0.33 -20.55 2.79
N ASP A 141 0.82 -20.99 2.29
CA ASP A 141 1.40 -22.29 2.58
C ASP A 141 2.64 -22.11 3.46
N VAL A 142 2.55 -22.59 4.71
CA VAL A 142 3.62 -22.45 5.69
C VAL A 142 4.91 -23.18 5.28
N GLU A 143 4.81 -24.24 4.48
CA GLU A 143 5.98 -25.02 4.01
C GLU A 143 6.87 -24.18 3.06
N ARG A 144 6.33 -23.10 2.48
CA ARG A 144 7.12 -22.15 1.67
C ARG A 144 8.22 -21.46 2.45
N PHE A 145 8.08 -21.34 3.78
CA PHE A 145 9.17 -20.82 4.61
C PHE A 145 10.38 -21.76 4.68
N ASP A 146 10.22 -23.03 4.34
CA ASP A 146 11.36 -23.97 4.31
C ASP A 146 12.39 -23.58 3.25
N LEU A 147 12.01 -22.79 2.23
CA LEU A 147 12.94 -22.20 1.27
C LEU A 147 13.95 -21.24 1.91
N LEU A 148 13.62 -20.66 3.06
CA LEU A 148 14.50 -19.79 3.84
C LEU A 148 15.29 -20.54 4.91
N ARG A 149 14.92 -21.81 5.18
CA ARG A 149 15.48 -22.58 6.27
C ARG A 149 16.88 -23.07 5.95
N VAL A 150 17.83 -22.66 6.76
CA VAL A 150 19.21 -23.17 6.74
C VAL A 150 19.49 -23.87 8.06
N LYS A 151 19.68 -25.19 8.00
CA LYS A 151 20.00 -25.97 9.20
C LYS A 151 21.32 -25.51 9.82
N SER A 152 21.30 -25.32 11.13
CA SER A 152 22.46 -24.88 11.90
C SER A 152 22.60 -25.71 13.16
N LYS A 153 23.85 -26.04 13.53
CA LYS A 153 24.15 -26.91 14.71
C LYS A 153 23.70 -26.28 16.03
N TYR A 154 23.41 -24.97 16.07
CA TYR A 154 23.11 -24.29 17.34
C TYR A 154 21.77 -23.49 17.30
N LEU A 155 21.26 -23.12 16.14
CA LEU A 155 20.01 -22.34 16.02
C LEU A 155 18.81 -23.15 15.53
N ASP A 156 19.05 -24.15 14.66
CA ASP A 156 18.01 -25.00 14.09
C ASP A 156 18.53 -26.45 14.03
N ARG A 157 18.41 -27.16 15.12
CA ARG A 157 18.95 -28.54 15.28
C ARG A 157 18.00 -29.60 14.76
N GLY A 158 16.71 -29.28 14.57
CA GLY A 158 15.67 -30.27 14.27
C GLY A 158 15.16 -31.06 15.47
N ASP A 159 15.58 -30.69 16.69
CA ASP A 159 15.16 -31.28 17.98
C ASP A 159 14.20 -30.34 18.74
N GLU A 160 13.29 -29.71 18.02
CA GLU A 160 12.36 -28.71 18.55
C GLU A 160 11.42 -29.32 19.59
N VAL A 161 11.20 -28.58 20.68
CA VAL A 161 10.23 -28.97 21.70
C VAL A 161 8.82 -28.89 21.12
N PRO A 162 7.99 -29.95 21.23
CA PRO A 162 6.61 -29.92 20.73
C PRO A 162 5.83 -28.71 21.25
N GLY A 163 5.22 -27.94 20.33
CA GLY A 163 4.46 -26.74 20.65
C GLY A 163 5.28 -25.43 20.69
N MET A 164 6.61 -25.49 20.60
CA MET A 164 7.47 -24.31 20.45
C MET A 164 7.87 -24.15 18.98
N ILE A 165 7.51 -23.03 18.39
CA ILE A 165 7.85 -22.73 16.99
C ILE A 165 9.19 -22.01 16.96
N ASN A 166 10.18 -22.61 16.28
CA ASN A 166 11.44 -21.94 15.97
C ASN A 166 11.23 -20.93 14.83
N LEU A 167 11.45 -19.64 15.10
CA LEU A 167 11.24 -18.55 14.13
C LEU A 167 12.46 -18.30 13.24
N VAL A 168 13.60 -18.92 13.52
CA VAL A 168 14.86 -18.72 12.77
C VAL A 168 14.71 -19.01 11.28
N GLY A 169 13.96 -20.05 10.92
CA GLY A 169 13.68 -20.40 9.53
C GLY A 169 12.57 -19.58 8.86
N ARG A 170 12.00 -18.57 9.54
CA ARG A 170 10.85 -17.80 9.03
C ARG A 170 11.15 -16.33 8.79
N SER A 171 12.41 -15.93 8.87
CA SER A 171 12.87 -14.58 8.54
C SER A 171 14.34 -14.59 8.16
N LEU A 172 14.79 -13.54 7.46
CA LEU A 172 16.21 -13.38 7.13
C LEU A 172 17.04 -13.06 8.36
N ASP A 173 16.50 -12.28 9.29
CA ASP A 173 17.19 -11.90 10.53
C ASP A 173 16.95 -12.95 11.62
N THR A 174 18.02 -13.45 12.21
CA THR A 174 17.96 -14.38 13.35
C THR A 174 17.67 -13.68 14.67
N SER A 175 18.09 -12.42 14.81
CA SER A 175 17.83 -11.58 15.99
C SER A 175 16.92 -10.41 15.59
N ARG A 176 15.74 -10.35 16.22
CA ARG A 176 14.72 -9.34 15.88
C ARG A 176 14.15 -8.71 17.14
N ARG A 177 13.75 -7.43 17.05
CA ARG A 177 12.92 -6.82 18.08
C ARG A 177 11.56 -7.51 18.13
N PHE A 178 11.00 -7.60 19.31
CA PHE A 178 9.67 -8.20 19.52
C PHE A 178 8.56 -7.17 19.17
N ASP A 179 8.55 -6.67 17.94
CA ASP A 179 7.56 -5.68 17.46
C ASP A 179 6.14 -6.24 17.42
N ALA A 180 5.97 -7.56 17.35
CA ALA A 180 4.65 -8.18 17.45
C ALA A 180 3.95 -7.92 18.80
N ALA A 181 4.71 -7.67 19.88
CA ALA A 181 4.14 -7.41 21.20
C ALA A 181 3.22 -6.18 21.19
N LYS A 182 3.65 -5.06 20.55
CA LYS A 182 2.83 -3.85 20.47
C LYS A 182 1.51 -4.09 19.72
N VAL A 183 1.54 -4.89 18.66
CA VAL A 183 0.35 -5.26 17.89
C VAL A 183 -0.61 -6.07 18.76
N VAL A 184 -0.11 -7.10 19.44
CA VAL A 184 -0.94 -7.98 20.31
C VAL A 184 -1.53 -7.18 21.48
N VAL A 185 -0.72 -6.34 22.15
CA VAL A 185 -1.18 -5.52 23.27
C VAL A 185 -2.27 -4.55 22.78
N SER A 186 -2.03 -3.82 21.69
CA SER A 186 -3.01 -2.89 21.14
C SER A 186 -4.32 -3.56 20.77
N LEU A 187 -4.27 -4.67 20.02
CA LEU A 187 -5.48 -5.40 19.61
C LEU A 187 -6.28 -5.93 20.81
N ARG A 188 -5.59 -6.39 21.87
CA ARG A 188 -6.25 -6.87 23.09
C ARG A 188 -6.79 -5.76 23.98
N THR A 189 -6.12 -4.60 24.00
CA THR A 189 -6.51 -3.48 24.87
C THR A 189 -7.59 -2.62 24.23
N ILE A 190 -7.43 -2.28 22.96
CA ILE A 190 -8.34 -1.38 22.23
C ILE A 190 -9.54 -2.15 21.67
N GLY A 191 -9.28 -3.35 21.14
CA GLY A 191 -10.29 -4.22 20.55
C GLY A 191 -10.67 -3.88 19.11
N ARG A 192 -11.30 -4.85 18.43
CA ARG A 192 -11.62 -4.74 17.00
C ARG A 192 -12.56 -3.58 16.68
N THR A 193 -13.57 -3.36 17.53
CA THR A 193 -14.58 -2.32 17.30
C THR A 193 -13.94 -0.94 17.21
N ALA A 194 -13.14 -0.56 18.22
CA ALA A 194 -12.49 0.74 18.24
C ALA A 194 -11.49 0.91 17.08
N PHE A 195 -10.76 -0.13 16.71
CA PHE A 195 -9.91 -0.09 15.50
C PHE A 195 -10.74 0.15 14.23
N THR A 196 -11.90 -0.48 14.11
CA THR A 196 -12.80 -0.29 12.96
C THR A 196 -13.34 1.15 12.93
N GLU A 197 -13.70 1.71 14.07
CA GLU A 197 -14.14 3.11 14.20
C GLU A 197 -13.03 4.09 13.80
N MET A 198 -11.79 3.86 14.26
CA MET A 198 -10.64 4.67 13.88
C MET A 198 -10.38 4.61 12.36
N LEU A 199 -10.53 3.43 11.77
CA LEU A 199 -10.39 3.24 10.33
C LEU A 199 -11.48 3.98 9.55
N HIS A 200 -12.73 3.84 9.95
CA HIS A 200 -13.85 4.56 9.34
C HIS A 200 -13.62 6.07 9.43
N ARG A 201 -13.15 6.54 10.60
CA ARG A 201 -12.88 7.96 10.81
C ARG A 201 -11.91 8.54 9.79
N VAL A 202 -10.76 7.87 9.52
CA VAL A 202 -9.79 8.40 8.55
C VAL A 202 -10.30 8.36 7.10
N VAL A 203 -11.16 7.39 6.76
CA VAL A 203 -11.84 7.33 5.45
C VAL A 203 -12.88 8.45 5.34
N GLU A 204 -13.67 8.70 6.38
CA GLU A 204 -14.64 9.80 6.44
C GLU A 204 -13.96 11.17 6.31
N LEU A 205 -12.82 11.38 6.98
CA LEU A 205 -12.04 12.61 6.86
C LEU A 205 -11.59 12.88 5.43
N SER A 206 -11.17 11.84 4.72
CA SER A 206 -10.79 11.94 3.31
C SER A 206 -11.97 12.31 2.41
N ALA A 207 -13.13 11.66 2.61
CA ALA A 207 -14.35 11.97 1.89
C ALA A 207 -14.84 13.41 2.18
N TYR A 208 -14.77 13.83 3.44
CA TYR A 208 -15.09 15.20 3.83
C TYR A 208 -14.16 16.22 3.19
N ALA A 209 -12.84 15.96 3.19
CA ALA A 209 -11.86 16.83 2.52
C ALA A 209 -12.19 17.00 1.02
N ALA A 210 -12.54 15.91 0.34
CA ALA A 210 -12.95 15.95 -1.06
C ALA A 210 -14.17 16.85 -1.26
N GLN A 211 -15.20 16.73 -0.41
CA GLN A 211 -16.39 17.58 -0.46
C GLN A 211 -16.10 19.08 -0.25
N GLN A 212 -15.13 19.42 0.60
CA GLN A 212 -14.71 20.80 0.83
C GLN A 212 -13.86 21.31 -0.33
N ILE A 213 -12.97 20.49 -0.88
CA ILE A 213 -12.17 20.83 -2.05
C ILE A 213 -13.06 21.08 -3.27
N ASP A 214 -14.11 20.29 -3.48
CA ASP A 214 -15.08 20.51 -4.57
C ASP A 214 -15.83 21.86 -4.48
N LYS A 215 -15.91 22.44 -3.28
CA LYS A 215 -16.50 23.77 -3.04
C LYS A 215 -15.48 24.90 -3.16
N SER A 216 -14.20 24.59 -3.18
CA SER A 216 -13.12 25.58 -3.21
C SER A 216 -13.02 26.24 -4.60
N PRO A 217 -12.91 27.57 -4.69
CA PRO A 217 -12.61 28.24 -5.96
C PRO A 217 -11.14 28.13 -6.37
N VAL A 218 -10.27 27.62 -5.49
CA VAL A 218 -8.81 27.59 -5.68
C VAL A 218 -8.31 26.17 -5.93
N LEU A 219 -8.96 25.16 -5.34
CA LEU A 219 -8.55 23.76 -5.42
C LEU A 219 -9.41 22.98 -6.41
N THR A 220 -8.88 21.90 -6.96
CA THR A 220 -9.59 20.99 -7.86
C THR A 220 -9.33 19.56 -7.43
N LEU A 221 -10.37 18.83 -7.07
CA LEU A 221 -10.27 17.40 -6.78
C LEU A 221 -9.90 16.63 -8.05
N LEU A 222 -8.89 15.77 -7.98
CA LEU A 222 -8.46 14.98 -9.14
C LEU A 222 -9.15 13.62 -9.22
N THR A 223 -9.52 13.06 -8.09
CA THR A 223 -10.25 11.79 -8.02
C THR A 223 -11.02 11.69 -6.70
N GLN A 224 -12.16 10.99 -6.73
CA GLN A 224 -12.92 10.71 -5.52
C GLN A 224 -12.15 9.73 -4.64
N PRO A 225 -11.96 10.01 -3.34
CA PRO A 225 -11.27 9.11 -2.44
C PRO A 225 -11.97 7.76 -2.29
N THR A 226 -11.21 6.69 -2.38
CA THR A 226 -11.67 5.33 -2.07
C THR A 226 -11.10 4.82 -0.74
N GLY A 227 -10.25 5.61 -0.11
CA GLY A 227 -9.55 5.34 1.14
C GLY A 227 -9.15 6.63 1.85
N PRO A 228 -8.12 6.65 2.68
CA PRO A 228 -7.72 7.82 3.47
C PRO A 228 -6.90 8.86 2.70
N MET A 229 -6.76 8.73 1.38
CA MET A 229 -6.02 9.65 0.52
C MET A 229 -6.98 10.54 -0.25
N CYS A 230 -6.74 11.86 -0.22
CA CYS A 230 -7.46 12.84 -1.02
C CYS A 230 -6.46 13.61 -1.87
N VAL A 231 -6.55 13.47 -3.20
CA VAL A 231 -5.60 14.04 -4.17
C VAL A 231 -6.26 15.17 -4.93
N PHE A 232 -5.57 16.30 -4.97
CA PHE A 232 -6.10 17.52 -5.56
C PHE A 232 -4.98 18.37 -6.18
N ASP A 233 -5.38 19.27 -7.06
CA ASP A 233 -4.53 20.27 -7.67
C ASP A 233 -5.08 21.67 -7.34
N ALA A 234 -4.43 22.72 -7.83
CA ALA A 234 -4.84 24.09 -7.64
C ALA A 234 -5.04 24.80 -8.98
N VAL A 235 -6.11 25.55 -9.09
CA VAL A 235 -6.50 26.28 -10.31
C VAL A 235 -5.43 27.31 -10.67
N GLY A 236 -4.91 27.22 -11.91
CA GLY A 236 -3.91 28.16 -12.41
C GLY A 236 -2.50 28.05 -11.82
N CYS A 237 -2.24 27.06 -10.99
CA CYS A 237 -0.93 26.82 -10.39
C CYS A 237 -0.07 25.89 -11.23
N THR A 238 1.23 26.14 -11.24
CA THR A 238 2.24 25.26 -11.83
C THR A 238 2.73 24.23 -10.83
N ALA A 239 3.42 23.18 -11.31
CA ALA A 239 4.08 22.21 -10.44
C ALA A 239 5.05 22.85 -9.41
N ASP A 240 5.70 23.97 -9.83
CA ASP A 240 6.59 24.73 -8.95
C ASP A 240 5.82 25.51 -7.88
N ASP A 241 4.63 25.99 -8.18
CA ASP A 241 3.78 26.66 -7.20
C ASP A 241 3.31 25.68 -6.13
N LEU A 242 2.86 24.48 -6.55
CA LEU A 242 2.48 23.41 -5.63
C LEU A 242 3.67 22.98 -4.75
N ARG A 243 4.85 22.88 -5.34
CA ARG A 243 6.06 22.53 -4.60
C ARG A 243 6.41 23.60 -3.56
N ARG A 244 6.36 24.89 -3.93
CA ARG A 244 6.63 26.00 -2.99
C ARG A 244 5.62 26.04 -1.86
N ALA A 245 4.34 25.91 -2.15
CA ALA A 245 3.30 25.88 -1.12
C ALA A 245 3.51 24.76 -0.14
N GLN A 246 3.78 23.54 -0.62
CA GLN A 246 4.07 22.38 0.22
C GLN A 246 5.32 22.59 1.10
N GLN A 247 6.41 23.15 0.52
CA GLN A 247 7.64 23.43 1.28
C GLN A 247 7.43 24.51 2.35
N ASN A 248 6.68 25.57 2.05
CA ASN A 248 6.37 26.63 3.01
C ASN A 248 5.59 26.09 4.20
N LEU A 249 4.55 25.28 3.96
CA LEU A 249 3.74 24.63 5.00
C LEU A 249 4.57 23.66 5.86
N LEU A 250 5.51 22.95 5.26
CA LEU A 250 6.42 22.08 5.98
C LEU A 250 7.40 22.89 6.86
N MET A 251 8.00 23.95 6.29
CA MET A 251 9.01 24.76 7.00
C MET A 251 8.42 25.61 8.11
N SER A 252 7.14 26.03 7.99
CA SER A 252 6.45 26.71 9.10
C SER A 252 6.04 25.76 10.23
N GLY A 253 6.12 24.45 10.00
CA GLY A 253 5.69 23.43 10.96
C GLY A 253 4.18 23.23 11.04
N ASP A 254 3.42 23.85 10.12
CA ASP A 254 1.95 23.83 10.14
C ASP A 254 1.39 22.48 9.74
N MET A 255 1.92 21.88 8.66
CA MET A 255 1.48 20.56 8.19
C MET A 255 2.54 19.85 7.33
N VAL A 256 2.41 18.53 7.27
CA VAL A 256 3.11 17.69 6.29
C VAL A 256 2.11 17.35 5.17
N LEU A 257 2.27 17.99 4.03
CA LEU A 257 1.43 17.79 2.84
C LEU A 257 2.18 16.92 1.84
N GLY A 258 1.52 15.88 1.31
CA GLY A 258 2.09 15.03 0.27
C GLY A 258 2.07 15.71 -1.10
N ARG A 259 3.02 15.36 -1.97
CA ARG A 259 3.00 15.68 -3.39
C ARG A 259 3.03 14.38 -4.19
N THR A 260 2.35 14.38 -5.33
CA THR A 260 2.35 13.27 -6.26
C THR A 260 2.16 13.79 -7.70
N GLU A 261 2.10 12.87 -8.63
CA GLU A 261 1.77 13.13 -10.03
C GLU A 261 0.72 12.11 -10.49
N ILE A 262 -0.36 12.60 -11.07
CA ILE A 262 -1.44 11.77 -11.61
C ILE A 262 -1.60 12.09 -13.10
N ASN A 263 -1.41 11.09 -13.96
CA ASN A 263 -1.52 11.23 -15.42
C ASN A 263 -0.67 12.41 -15.98
N GLY A 264 0.57 12.57 -15.48
CA GLY A 264 1.46 13.65 -15.89
C GLY A 264 1.13 15.03 -15.27
N ARG A 265 0.14 15.11 -14.38
CA ARG A 265 -0.27 16.33 -13.69
C ARG A 265 0.21 16.33 -12.25
N ALA A 266 0.99 17.34 -11.87
CA ALA A 266 1.42 17.51 -10.49
C ALA A 266 0.23 17.72 -9.56
N ALA A 267 0.28 17.16 -8.37
CA ALA A 267 -0.80 17.19 -7.41
C ALA A 267 -0.30 17.27 -5.96
N LEU A 268 -1.16 17.77 -5.10
CA LEU A 268 -1.05 17.74 -3.64
C LEU A 268 -1.93 16.60 -3.09
N LYS A 269 -1.56 16.11 -1.91
CA LYS A 269 -2.25 14.97 -1.32
C LYS A 269 -2.36 15.12 0.19
N PHE A 270 -3.58 14.99 0.71
CA PHE A 270 -3.82 14.65 2.10
C PHE A 270 -3.77 13.13 2.27
N THR A 271 -3.14 12.68 3.34
CA THR A 271 -3.15 11.28 3.79
C THR A 271 -3.57 11.25 5.25
N PHE A 272 -4.81 10.88 5.49
CA PHE A 272 -5.38 10.86 6.84
C PHE A 272 -5.00 9.56 7.54
N MET A 273 -4.07 9.66 8.49
CA MET A 273 -3.61 8.53 9.31
C MET A 273 -3.80 8.76 10.80
N ASN A 274 -4.28 9.94 11.20
CA ASN A 274 -4.59 10.26 12.59
C ASN A 274 -6.11 10.30 12.80
N PRO A 275 -6.70 9.32 13.49
CA PRO A 275 -8.14 9.26 13.71
C PRO A 275 -8.66 10.31 14.70
N LEU A 276 -7.77 11.06 15.38
CA LEU A 276 -8.14 12.11 16.34
C LEU A 276 -8.42 13.45 15.67
N ILE A 277 -8.11 13.60 14.36
CA ILE A 277 -8.47 14.79 13.58
C ILE A 277 -10.00 14.89 13.48
N ASN A 278 -10.53 16.10 13.59
CA ASN A 278 -11.96 16.40 13.39
C ASN A 278 -12.20 17.18 12.09
N PHE A 279 -13.47 17.34 11.69
CA PHE A 279 -13.82 18.03 10.44
C PHE A 279 -13.39 19.49 10.41
N SER A 280 -13.46 20.20 11.55
CA SER A 280 -12.99 21.60 11.63
C SER A 280 -11.46 21.72 11.47
N ASP A 281 -10.71 20.67 11.80
CA ASP A 281 -9.28 20.64 11.52
C ASP A 281 -9.03 20.47 10.02
N VAL A 282 -9.83 19.65 9.33
CA VAL A 282 -9.77 19.52 7.86
C VAL A 282 -10.06 20.87 7.17
N ASP A 283 -11.06 21.62 7.64
CA ASP A 283 -11.37 22.95 7.10
C ASP A 283 -10.17 23.92 7.27
N LYS A 284 -9.51 23.87 8.44
CA LYS A 284 -8.28 24.65 8.68
C LYS A 284 -7.16 24.23 7.74
N LEU A 285 -6.91 22.93 7.59
CA LEU A 285 -5.87 22.40 6.69
C LEU A 285 -6.09 22.87 5.24
N ILE A 286 -7.33 22.82 4.74
CA ILE A 286 -7.68 23.31 3.40
C ILE A 286 -7.40 24.80 3.29
N SER A 287 -7.88 25.61 4.26
CA SER A 287 -7.65 27.06 4.28
C SER A 287 -6.15 27.41 4.30
N MET A 288 -5.33 26.65 5.01
CA MET A 288 -3.87 26.83 5.04
C MET A 288 -3.24 26.56 3.67
N VAL A 289 -3.69 25.51 2.97
CA VAL A 289 -3.23 25.20 1.61
C VAL A 289 -3.62 26.32 0.65
N GLU A 290 -4.87 26.76 0.67
CA GLU A 290 -5.33 27.87 -0.18
C GLU A 290 -4.53 29.15 0.05
N ASN A 291 -4.22 29.49 1.31
CA ASN A 291 -3.42 30.67 1.64
C ASN A 291 -1.96 30.54 1.19
N ALA A 292 -1.40 29.33 1.26
CA ALA A 292 -0.02 29.09 0.81
C ALA A 292 0.12 29.16 -0.73
N LEU A 293 -0.96 28.86 -1.45
CA LEU A 293 -1.00 28.93 -2.92
C LEU A 293 -1.23 30.35 -3.46
N ARG A 294 -1.77 31.26 -2.65
CA ARG A 294 -1.99 32.68 -3.02
C ARG A 294 -0.74 33.55 -2.89
N LYS A 295 0.31 33.04 -2.24
CA LYS A 295 1.59 33.73 -1.99
C LYS A 295 2.65 33.31 -3.00
#